data_6e0db0f96420d45bb94b27c16f01ce44
#
_entry.id   6e0db0f96420d45bb94b27c16f01ce44
#
_cell.length_a   1.000
_cell.length_b   1.000
_cell.length_c   1.000
_cell.angle_alpha   90.00
_cell.angle_beta   90.00
_cell.angle_gamma   90.00
#
_symmetry.space_group_name_H-M   'P 1'
#
loop_
_entity.id
_entity.type
_entity.pdbx_description
1 polymer ?
#
loop_
_entity_poly.entity_id
_entity_poly.type
_entity_poly.pdbx_seq_one_letter_code
_entity_poly.pdbx_strand_id
1 'polypeptide(L)'
;MRGGIRDSPVKRELLKQLRRKDVVSGDEIAQRMGISRVAVWKHIKELNMLGYEIFSTPKGYVLIREAYKPYPWELDFEVYYFKEVWSTMDIAKELAEEGKENVFIIAEKQKGGRGRLGRNWISQEGGLYFSLVVRPKISLKDVDKLVFPISSAIVEILDEYGISAEMVSNGDIFVRNKKLAGILIEAEGEIDLLEYAIIGVGVNVNNPVPEEATSLKRELGKEINLLEFTRVLFLRINHHLLKTIF
;
A
#
# COMPACT_ATOMS: atom_id res chain seq x y z
N MET A 1 -1.89 18.19 -5.26
CA MET A 1 -1.81 17.23 -4.13
C MET A 1 -0.81 17.74 -3.07
N ARG A 2 -1.29 18.41 -2.02
CA ARG A 2 -0.45 18.90 -0.89
C ARG A 2 -0.54 17.86 0.23
N GLY A 3 0.63 17.42 0.76
CA GLY A 3 0.73 16.60 1.99
C GLY A 3 1.13 15.12 1.82
N GLY A 4 1.27 14.59 0.62
CA GLY A 4 1.72 13.21 0.40
C GLY A 4 3.24 13.04 0.55
N ILE A 5 3.66 11.86 1.02
CA ILE A 5 5.06 11.44 0.99
C ILE A 5 5.34 10.92 -0.42
N ARG A 6 6.27 11.59 -1.12
CA ARG A 6 6.65 11.26 -2.49
C ARG A 6 7.76 10.22 -2.52
N ASP A 7 7.83 9.47 -3.62
CA ASP A 7 8.97 8.60 -3.88
C ASP A 7 10.29 9.40 -3.89
N SER A 8 11.34 8.74 -3.48
CA SER A 8 12.66 9.34 -3.36
C SER A 8 13.73 8.31 -3.77
N PRO A 9 14.24 8.41 -5.00
CA PRO A 9 15.35 7.56 -5.44
C PRO A 9 16.56 7.67 -4.51
N VAL A 10 16.78 8.84 -3.90
CA VAL A 10 17.85 9.06 -2.91
C VAL A 10 17.63 8.20 -1.67
N LYS A 11 16.42 8.19 -1.09
CA LYS A 11 16.12 7.37 0.10
C LYS A 11 16.19 5.88 -0.22
N ARG A 12 15.71 5.47 -1.39
CA ARG A 12 15.79 4.08 -1.88
C ARG A 12 17.23 3.60 -1.95
N GLU A 13 18.12 4.35 -2.62
CA GLU A 13 19.51 3.97 -2.75
C GLU A 13 20.26 4.04 -1.42
N LEU A 14 19.97 5.04 -0.59
CA LEU A 14 20.58 5.19 0.74
C LEU A 14 20.25 3.99 1.64
N LEU A 15 18.98 3.58 1.73
CA LEU A 15 18.58 2.40 2.49
C LEU A 15 19.19 1.12 1.92
N LYS A 16 19.26 0.99 0.59
CA LYS A 16 19.93 -0.15 -0.06
C LYS A 16 21.41 -0.27 0.34
N GLN A 17 22.12 0.85 0.49
CA GLN A 17 23.50 0.85 0.95
C GLN A 17 23.60 0.48 2.43
N LEU A 18 22.76 1.07 3.28
CA LEU A 18 22.73 0.80 4.72
C LEU A 18 22.38 -0.67 5.05
N ARG A 19 21.57 -1.31 4.22
CA ARG A 19 21.22 -2.74 4.36
C ARG A 19 22.34 -3.70 3.95
N ARG A 20 23.32 -3.24 3.15
CA ARG A 20 24.42 -4.08 2.64
C ARG A 20 25.63 -4.13 3.53
N LYS A 21 25.81 -3.14 4.38
CA LYS A 21 27.00 -2.98 5.23
C LYS A 21 26.57 -2.58 6.63
N ASP A 22 27.29 -3.08 7.63
CA ASP A 22 27.07 -2.74 9.03
C ASP A 22 27.25 -1.24 9.29
N VAL A 23 28.23 -0.61 8.61
CA VAL A 23 28.52 0.83 8.72
C VAL A 23 28.81 1.38 7.33
N VAL A 24 28.16 2.50 6.96
CA VAL A 24 28.39 3.18 5.68
C VAL A 24 28.86 4.62 5.95
N SER A 25 30.03 5.00 5.43
CA SER A 25 30.55 6.35 5.55
C SER A 25 29.65 7.37 4.84
N GLY A 26 29.41 8.52 5.48
CA GLY A 26 28.67 9.61 4.86
C GLY A 26 29.35 10.16 3.60
N ASP A 27 30.69 10.09 3.50
CA ASP A 27 31.44 10.46 2.32
C ASP A 27 31.24 9.46 1.17
N GLU A 28 31.26 8.15 1.50
CA GLU A 28 30.98 7.08 0.52
C GLU A 28 29.57 7.24 -0.08
N ILE A 29 28.57 7.48 0.77
CA ILE A 29 27.19 7.73 0.32
C ILE A 29 27.14 8.97 -0.58
N ALA A 30 27.71 10.09 -0.11
CA ALA A 30 27.70 11.36 -0.82
C ALA A 30 28.33 11.22 -2.23
N GLN A 31 29.52 10.59 -2.29
CA GLN A 31 30.24 10.37 -3.55
C GLN A 31 29.45 9.46 -4.50
N ARG A 32 28.93 8.33 -4.00
CA ARG A 32 28.17 7.35 -4.82
C ARG A 32 26.89 7.93 -5.40
N MET A 33 26.23 8.80 -4.62
CA MET A 33 24.95 9.39 -5.01
C MET A 33 25.06 10.76 -5.69
N GLY A 34 26.27 11.32 -5.80
CA GLY A 34 26.50 12.64 -6.38
C GLY A 34 25.84 13.78 -5.59
N ILE A 35 25.70 13.65 -4.28
CA ILE A 35 25.08 14.65 -3.39
C ILE A 35 26.05 15.09 -2.29
N SER A 36 25.73 16.20 -1.61
CA SER A 36 26.55 16.67 -0.50
C SER A 36 26.34 15.83 0.78
N ARG A 37 27.34 15.79 1.67
CA ARG A 37 27.21 15.19 3.01
C ARG A 37 26.04 15.78 3.82
N VAL A 38 25.80 17.08 3.67
CA VAL A 38 24.67 17.76 4.30
C VAL A 38 23.33 17.21 3.78
N ALA A 39 23.25 16.91 2.48
CA ALA A 39 22.06 16.29 1.90
C ALA A 39 21.86 14.86 2.43
N VAL A 40 22.94 14.07 2.53
CA VAL A 40 22.88 12.73 3.16
C VAL A 40 22.33 12.84 4.59
N TRP A 41 22.89 13.73 5.40
CA TRP A 41 22.43 13.95 6.77
C TRP A 41 20.93 14.33 6.85
N LYS A 42 20.47 15.21 5.95
CA LYS A 42 19.04 15.60 5.86
C LYS A 42 18.15 14.37 5.58
N HIS A 43 18.53 13.53 4.61
CA HIS A 43 17.77 12.33 4.28
C HIS A 43 17.77 11.32 5.42
N ILE A 44 18.89 11.13 6.14
CA ILE A 44 18.94 10.31 7.36
C ILE A 44 17.97 10.83 8.41
N LYS A 45 17.96 12.14 8.66
CA LYS A 45 17.05 12.77 9.62
C LYS A 45 15.58 12.57 9.22
N GLU A 46 15.26 12.73 7.94
CA GLU A 46 13.90 12.48 7.42
C GLU A 46 13.49 11.01 7.58
N LEU A 47 14.37 10.05 7.28
CA LEU A 47 14.11 8.62 7.49
C LEU A 47 13.85 8.30 8.97
N ASN A 48 14.65 8.85 9.88
CA ASN A 48 14.44 8.70 11.32
C ASN A 48 13.07 9.24 11.76
N MET A 49 12.63 10.40 11.22
CA MET A 49 11.28 10.92 11.48
C MET A 49 10.15 10.03 10.92
N LEU A 50 10.46 9.17 9.97
CA LEU A 50 9.53 8.21 9.36
C LEU A 50 9.58 6.81 10.00
N GLY A 51 10.34 6.66 11.10
CA GLY A 51 10.34 5.45 11.91
C GLY A 51 11.49 4.46 11.64
N TYR A 52 12.43 4.81 10.76
CA TYR A 52 13.71 4.09 10.70
C TYR A 52 14.55 4.46 11.92
N GLU A 53 15.40 3.57 12.36
CA GLU A 53 16.46 3.88 13.36
C GLU A 53 17.83 3.81 12.70
N ILE A 54 18.34 4.97 12.30
CA ILE A 54 19.67 5.11 11.69
C ILE A 54 20.53 5.94 12.62
N PHE A 55 21.57 5.31 13.17
CA PHE A 55 22.51 5.96 14.07
C PHE A 55 23.72 6.53 13.33
N SER A 56 24.16 7.71 13.77
CA SER A 56 25.41 8.31 13.33
C SER A 56 26.53 7.91 14.29
N THR A 57 27.62 7.39 13.74
CA THR A 57 28.83 7.02 14.47
C THR A 57 30.05 7.79 13.89
N PRO A 58 31.21 7.81 14.56
CA PRO A 58 32.42 8.39 14.00
C PRO A 58 32.86 7.78 12.66
N LYS A 59 32.45 6.50 12.39
CA LYS A 59 32.79 5.78 11.16
C LYS A 59 31.72 5.91 10.05
N GLY A 60 30.53 6.42 10.37
CA GLY A 60 29.43 6.56 9.40
C GLY A 60 28.07 6.24 10.02
N TYR A 61 27.14 5.82 9.19
CA TYR A 61 25.75 5.52 9.54
C TYR A 61 25.49 4.03 9.64
N VAL A 62 24.65 3.63 10.61
CA VAL A 62 24.24 2.26 10.88
C VAL A 62 22.73 2.19 10.94
N LEU A 63 22.12 1.33 10.14
CA LEU A 63 20.70 1.04 10.22
C LEU A 63 20.46 -0.02 11.31
N ILE A 64 19.75 0.35 12.37
CA ILE A 64 19.43 -0.52 13.49
C ILE A 64 18.06 -1.16 13.33
N ARG A 65 17.08 -0.37 12.85
CA ARG A 65 15.70 -0.86 12.68
C ARG A 65 15.04 -0.25 11.44
N GLU A 66 14.30 -1.10 10.74
CA GLU A 66 13.47 -0.71 9.60
C GLU A 66 12.16 -0.04 10.05
N ALA A 67 11.64 0.84 9.20
CA ALA A 67 10.27 1.33 9.33
C ALA A 67 9.34 0.38 8.57
N TYR A 68 8.57 -0.43 9.23
CA TYR A 68 7.70 -1.44 8.60
C TYR A 68 6.45 -0.86 7.91
N LYS A 69 6.54 0.36 7.37
CA LYS A 69 5.48 1.05 6.61
C LYS A 69 5.78 1.00 5.11
N PRO A 70 4.76 0.84 4.26
CA PRO A 70 4.91 0.73 2.81
C PRO A 70 5.16 2.08 2.14
N TYR A 71 6.26 2.74 2.49
CA TYR A 71 6.67 3.99 1.85
C TYR A 71 6.98 3.79 0.36
N PRO A 72 6.80 4.83 -0.49
CA PRO A 72 7.00 4.69 -1.94
C PRO A 72 8.36 4.13 -2.35
N TRP A 73 9.44 4.49 -1.66
CA TRP A 73 10.79 3.96 -1.94
C TRP A 73 11.02 2.52 -1.49
N GLU A 74 10.06 1.91 -0.80
CA GLU A 74 10.09 0.49 -0.41
C GLU A 74 9.34 -0.42 -1.37
N LEU A 75 8.61 0.15 -2.32
CA LEU A 75 7.75 -0.58 -3.26
C LEU A 75 8.23 -0.36 -4.70
N ASP A 76 8.09 -1.39 -5.55
CA ASP A 76 8.45 -1.33 -6.97
C ASP A 76 7.24 -0.95 -7.85
N PHE A 77 6.41 -0.02 -7.35
CA PHE A 77 5.21 0.51 -7.98
C PHE A 77 5.19 2.03 -7.87
N GLU A 78 4.45 2.71 -8.74
CA GLU A 78 4.15 4.13 -8.54
C GLU A 78 3.16 4.25 -7.38
N VAL A 79 3.62 4.84 -6.28
CA VAL A 79 2.85 4.94 -5.03
C VAL A 79 2.77 6.37 -4.56
N TYR A 80 1.56 6.81 -4.25
CA TYR A 80 1.24 8.03 -3.54
C TYR A 80 0.88 7.68 -2.10
N TYR A 81 1.70 8.10 -1.14
CA TYR A 81 1.53 7.72 0.27
C TYR A 81 1.14 8.89 1.14
N PHE A 82 0.15 8.70 2.00
CA PHE A 82 -0.38 9.73 2.89
C PHE A 82 -0.50 9.21 4.32
N LYS A 83 -0.23 10.07 5.30
CA LYS A 83 -0.52 9.75 6.71
C LYS A 83 -2.01 9.75 6.98
N GLU A 84 -2.74 10.72 6.45
CA GLU A 84 -4.18 10.85 6.61
C GLU A 84 -4.79 11.54 5.38
N VAL A 85 -5.93 11.01 4.91
CA VAL A 85 -6.73 11.59 3.84
C VAL A 85 -8.21 11.52 4.20
N TRP A 86 -9.06 12.16 3.42
CA TRP A 86 -10.50 11.90 3.51
C TRP A 86 -10.80 10.49 3.00
N SER A 87 -10.45 10.22 1.75
CA SER A 87 -10.51 8.88 1.14
C SER A 87 -9.39 8.71 0.10
N THR A 88 -8.78 7.54 0.03
CA THR A 88 -7.82 7.21 -1.03
C THR A 88 -8.46 7.20 -2.41
N MET A 89 -9.77 6.89 -2.48
CA MET A 89 -10.52 6.86 -3.73
C MET A 89 -10.73 8.27 -4.32
N ASP A 90 -10.84 9.31 -3.49
CA ASP A 90 -10.97 10.68 -3.99
C ASP A 90 -9.68 11.11 -4.70
N ILE A 91 -8.52 10.79 -4.10
CA ILE A 91 -7.21 11.07 -4.71
C ILE A 91 -7.00 10.21 -5.95
N ALA A 92 -7.43 8.95 -5.92
CA ALA A 92 -7.34 8.06 -7.07
C ALA A 92 -8.18 8.60 -8.25
N LYS A 93 -9.35 9.19 -7.97
CA LYS A 93 -10.19 9.82 -8.99
C LYS A 93 -9.49 11.01 -9.63
N GLU A 94 -8.92 11.93 -8.84
CA GLU A 94 -8.14 13.05 -9.37
C GLU A 94 -7.01 12.56 -10.29
N LEU A 95 -6.26 11.53 -9.87
CA LEU A 95 -5.16 10.96 -10.66
C LEU A 95 -5.66 10.26 -11.94
N ALA A 96 -6.80 9.56 -11.88
CA ALA A 96 -7.40 8.95 -13.05
C ALA A 96 -7.84 10.01 -14.09
N GLU A 97 -8.45 11.11 -13.64
CA GLU A 97 -8.84 12.25 -14.49
C GLU A 97 -7.59 12.96 -15.09
N GLU A 98 -6.44 12.96 -14.39
CA GLU A 98 -5.16 13.42 -14.93
C GLU A 98 -4.50 12.43 -15.91
N GLY A 99 -5.14 11.28 -16.22
CA GLY A 99 -4.64 10.28 -17.15
C GLY A 99 -3.67 9.26 -16.54
N LYS A 100 -3.50 9.24 -15.22
CA LYS A 100 -2.68 8.22 -14.56
C LYS A 100 -3.31 6.85 -14.62
N GLU A 101 -2.44 5.83 -14.65
CA GLU A 101 -2.82 4.41 -14.60
C GLU A 101 -1.76 3.59 -13.85
N ASN A 102 -2.14 2.43 -13.36
CA ASN A 102 -1.27 1.51 -12.61
C ASN A 102 -0.58 2.17 -11.40
N VAL A 103 -1.28 3.09 -10.74
CA VAL A 103 -0.80 3.83 -9.58
C VAL A 103 -1.56 3.43 -8.33
N PHE A 104 -0.84 3.28 -7.22
CA PHE A 104 -1.39 2.97 -5.92
C PHE A 104 -1.42 4.21 -5.03
N ILE A 105 -2.53 4.43 -4.37
CA ILE A 105 -2.71 5.48 -3.37
C ILE A 105 -2.90 4.82 -2.02
N ILE A 106 -1.97 5.01 -1.10
CA ILE A 106 -1.99 4.41 0.25
C ILE A 106 -2.21 5.49 1.28
N ALA A 107 -3.03 5.22 2.29
CA ALA A 107 -3.17 6.07 3.46
C ALA A 107 -3.09 5.26 4.76
N GLU A 108 -2.42 5.81 5.80
CA GLU A 108 -2.40 5.19 7.13
C GLU A 108 -3.77 5.29 7.81
N LYS A 109 -4.53 6.37 7.52
CA LYS A 109 -5.88 6.63 8.05
C LYS A 109 -6.76 7.30 7.01
N GLN A 110 -8.06 7.02 7.09
CA GLN A 110 -9.06 7.74 6.31
C GLN A 110 -10.15 8.29 7.24
N LYS A 111 -10.56 9.55 7.02
CA LYS A 111 -11.68 10.18 7.74
C LYS A 111 -13.04 9.81 7.16
N GLY A 112 -13.09 9.57 5.85
CA GLY A 112 -14.30 9.26 5.09
C GLY A 112 -14.10 7.99 4.24
N GLY A 113 -13.54 6.92 4.84
CA GLY A 113 -13.41 5.63 4.17
C GLY A 113 -14.78 5.11 3.72
N ARG A 114 -14.89 4.70 2.46
CA ARG A 114 -16.15 4.26 1.85
C ARG A 114 -16.19 2.76 1.69
N GLY A 115 -17.34 2.19 1.99
CA GLY A 115 -17.74 0.85 1.60
C GLY A 115 -18.93 0.90 0.64
N ARG A 116 -19.37 -0.25 0.19
CA ARG A 116 -20.51 -0.39 -0.72
C ARG A 116 -21.81 0.09 -0.05
N LEU A 117 -22.76 0.55 -0.89
CA LEU A 117 -24.08 1.03 -0.45
C LEU A 117 -24.01 2.15 0.59
N GLY A 118 -23.02 3.04 0.48
CA GLY A 118 -22.86 4.17 1.38
C GLY A 118 -22.41 3.83 2.80
N ARG A 119 -22.01 2.58 3.07
CA ARG A 119 -21.45 2.18 4.36
C ARG A 119 -20.08 2.81 4.58
N ASN A 120 -19.75 3.12 5.84
CA ASN A 120 -18.43 3.60 6.19
C ASN A 120 -17.45 2.41 6.35
N TRP A 121 -16.21 2.62 5.88
CA TRP A 121 -15.08 1.75 6.20
C TRP A 121 -14.21 2.42 7.26
N ILE A 122 -14.13 1.82 8.45
CA ILE A 122 -13.33 2.36 9.56
C ILE A 122 -11.85 2.15 9.23
N SER A 123 -11.10 3.25 9.07
CA SER A 123 -9.71 3.23 8.61
C SER A 123 -8.77 3.82 9.66
N GLN A 124 -8.45 3.04 10.68
CA GLN A 124 -7.52 3.41 11.74
C GLN A 124 -6.09 2.92 11.45
N GLU A 125 -5.09 3.54 12.06
CA GLU A 125 -3.68 3.17 11.87
C GLU A 125 -3.43 1.68 12.15
N GLY A 126 -2.59 1.07 11.32
CA GLY A 126 -2.26 -0.35 11.37
C GLY A 126 -2.99 -1.21 10.34
N GLY A 127 -4.06 -0.71 9.71
CA GLY A 127 -4.67 -1.35 8.54
C GLY A 127 -3.95 -0.98 7.24
N LEU A 128 -4.26 -1.68 6.17
CA LEU A 128 -3.84 -1.34 4.82
C LEU A 128 -5.05 -0.80 4.05
N TYR A 129 -5.00 0.47 3.71
CA TYR A 129 -6.04 1.17 2.94
C TYR A 129 -5.40 1.75 1.71
N PHE A 130 -5.83 1.27 0.55
CA PHE A 130 -5.31 1.77 -0.71
C PHE A 130 -6.37 1.82 -1.79
N SER A 131 -6.09 2.60 -2.82
CA SER A 131 -6.81 2.58 -4.08
C SER A 131 -5.83 2.36 -5.22
N LEU A 132 -6.26 1.61 -6.24
CA LEU A 132 -5.51 1.36 -7.46
C LEU A 132 -6.28 1.92 -8.64
N VAL A 133 -5.63 2.71 -9.49
CA VAL A 133 -6.19 3.18 -10.76
C VAL A 133 -5.76 2.23 -11.87
N VAL A 134 -6.72 1.73 -12.64
CA VAL A 134 -6.48 0.87 -13.81
C VAL A 134 -7.28 1.33 -15.02
N ARG A 135 -6.75 1.07 -16.24
CA ARG A 135 -7.42 1.36 -17.52
C ARG A 135 -7.51 0.10 -18.38
N PRO A 136 -8.28 -0.91 -17.95
CA PRO A 136 -8.38 -2.16 -18.69
C PRO A 136 -9.25 -1.97 -19.95
N LYS A 137 -8.94 -2.71 -21.00
CA LYS A 137 -9.73 -2.72 -22.25
C LYS A 137 -10.94 -3.65 -22.12
N ILE A 138 -11.83 -3.35 -21.21
CA ILE A 138 -13.09 -4.10 -20.98
C ILE A 138 -14.29 -3.19 -21.09
N SER A 139 -15.48 -3.76 -21.20
CA SER A 139 -16.72 -2.98 -21.15
C SER A 139 -17.05 -2.57 -19.70
N LEU A 140 -17.80 -1.49 -19.54
CA LEU A 140 -18.28 -1.08 -18.20
C LEU A 140 -19.14 -2.17 -17.54
N LYS A 141 -19.81 -3.02 -18.33
CA LYS A 141 -20.61 -4.17 -17.81
C LYS A 141 -19.74 -5.26 -17.17
N ASP A 142 -18.48 -5.31 -17.54
CA ASP A 142 -17.52 -6.32 -17.08
C ASP A 142 -16.65 -5.85 -15.89
N VAL A 143 -16.91 -4.63 -15.38
CA VAL A 143 -16.10 -4.01 -14.31
C VAL A 143 -16.02 -4.87 -13.05
N ASP A 144 -17.07 -5.60 -12.72
CA ASP A 144 -17.10 -6.50 -11.57
C ASP A 144 -16.07 -7.64 -11.66
N LYS A 145 -15.59 -7.96 -12.88
CA LYS A 145 -14.50 -8.95 -13.07
C LYS A 145 -13.19 -8.51 -12.41
N LEU A 146 -13.01 -7.20 -12.16
CA LEU A 146 -11.84 -6.66 -11.47
C LEU A 146 -11.81 -6.99 -9.97
N VAL A 147 -12.93 -7.42 -9.39
CA VAL A 147 -13.02 -7.81 -7.98
C VAL A 147 -12.22 -9.08 -7.73
N PHE A 148 -12.37 -10.07 -8.59
CA PHE A 148 -11.79 -11.40 -8.42
C PHE A 148 -10.26 -11.41 -8.30
N PRO A 149 -9.48 -10.73 -9.18
CA PRO A 149 -8.03 -10.63 -9.05
C PRO A 149 -7.56 -10.12 -7.69
N ILE A 150 -8.25 -9.12 -7.16
CA ILE A 150 -7.91 -8.49 -5.87
C ILE A 150 -8.22 -9.43 -4.71
N SER A 151 -9.42 -9.99 -4.70
CA SER A 151 -9.86 -10.91 -3.64
C SER A 151 -9.00 -12.18 -3.60
N SER A 152 -8.69 -12.76 -4.75
CA SER A 152 -7.84 -13.95 -4.86
C SER A 152 -6.45 -13.68 -4.31
N ALA A 153 -5.84 -12.53 -4.64
CA ALA A 153 -4.54 -12.15 -4.12
C ALA A 153 -4.53 -12.06 -2.58
N ILE A 154 -5.60 -11.54 -1.97
CA ILE A 154 -5.72 -11.46 -0.52
C ILE A 154 -5.91 -12.87 0.08
N VAL A 155 -6.82 -13.68 -0.47
CA VAL A 155 -7.10 -15.04 0.03
C VAL A 155 -5.84 -15.92 -0.03
N GLU A 156 -5.08 -15.87 -1.11
CA GLU A 156 -3.82 -16.61 -1.25
C GLU A 156 -2.80 -16.26 -0.15
N ILE A 157 -2.70 -14.98 0.23
CA ILE A 157 -1.82 -14.57 1.33
C ILE A 157 -2.35 -15.07 2.67
N LEU A 158 -3.67 -15.03 2.88
CA LEU A 158 -4.27 -15.55 4.10
C LEU A 158 -4.04 -17.06 4.27
N ASP A 159 -4.12 -17.81 3.18
CA ASP A 159 -3.82 -19.24 3.17
C ASP A 159 -2.35 -19.53 3.55
N GLU A 160 -1.39 -18.74 3.06
CA GLU A 160 0.01 -18.83 3.49
C GLU A 160 0.24 -18.54 4.98
N TYR A 161 -0.62 -17.73 5.58
CA TYR A 161 -0.64 -17.52 7.04
C TYR A 161 -1.40 -18.61 7.80
N GLY A 162 -1.95 -19.61 7.10
CA GLY A 162 -2.76 -20.66 7.70
C GLY A 162 -4.15 -20.19 8.13
N ILE A 163 -4.64 -19.09 7.54
CA ILE A 163 -5.96 -18.51 7.82
C ILE A 163 -6.93 -18.94 6.72
N SER A 164 -7.90 -19.80 7.06
CA SER A 164 -9.00 -20.12 6.16
C SER A 164 -9.95 -18.93 6.03
N ALA A 165 -10.06 -18.39 4.82
CA ALA A 165 -10.86 -17.22 4.51
C ALA A 165 -11.93 -17.55 3.47
N GLU A 166 -13.09 -16.93 3.59
CA GLU A 166 -14.20 -17.03 2.65
C GLU A 166 -14.32 -15.73 1.85
N MET A 167 -14.27 -15.84 0.54
CA MET A 167 -14.57 -14.74 -0.37
C MET A 167 -16.05 -14.83 -0.78
N VAL A 168 -16.80 -13.75 -0.55
CA VAL A 168 -18.19 -13.67 -1.04
C VAL A 168 -18.22 -12.99 -2.42
N SER A 169 -19.35 -13.15 -3.14
CA SER A 169 -19.50 -12.73 -4.55
C SER A 169 -19.13 -11.27 -4.84
N ASN A 170 -19.19 -10.41 -3.84
CA ASN A 170 -18.86 -8.98 -3.97
C ASN A 170 -17.40 -8.64 -3.64
N GLY A 171 -16.54 -9.65 -3.42
CA GLY A 171 -15.14 -9.48 -3.08
C GLY A 171 -14.84 -9.23 -1.61
N ASP A 172 -15.83 -9.10 -0.75
CA ASP A 172 -15.58 -9.01 0.69
C ASP A 172 -15.00 -10.33 1.21
N ILE A 173 -14.05 -10.25 2.13
CA ILE A 173 -13.34 -11.42 2.67
C ILE A 173 -13.64 -11.54 4.16
N PHE A 174 -14.06 -12.73 4.54
CA PHE A 174 -14.44 -13.09 5.91
C PHE A 174 -13.54 -14.21 6.46
N VAL A 175 -13.28 -14.15 7.76
CA VAL A 175 -12.63 -15.21 8.54
C VAL A 175 -13.55 -15.48 9.72
N ARG A 176 -14.01 -16.75 9.87
CA ARG A 176 -14.95 -17.14 10.95
C ARG A 176 -16.16 -16.20 11.07
N ASN A 177 -16.78 -15.86 9.93
CA ASN A 177 -17.92 -14.95 9.81
C ASN A 177 -17.65 -13.49 10.22
N LYS A 178 -16.38 -13.08 10.41
CA LYS A 178 -15.98 -11.71 10.72
C LYS A 178 -15.27 -11.09 9.52
N LYS A 179 -15.64 -9.87 9.16
CA LYS A 179 -15.09 -9.20 7.98
C LYS A 179 -13.63 -8.81 8.22
N LEU A 180 -12.74 -9.28 7.35
CA LEU A 180 -11.30 -8.95 7.37
C LEU A 180 -10.95 -7.92 6.31
N ALA A 181 -11.50 -8.05 5.09
CA ALA A 181 -11.21 -7.12 3.99
C ALA A 181 -12.47 -6.78 3.19
N GLY A 182 -12.43 -5.64 2.52
CA GLY A 182 -13.49 -5.18 1.62
C GLY A 182 -12.92 -4.52 0.39
N ILE A 183 -13.65 -4.67 -0.73
CA ILE A 183 -13.30 -4.10 -2.02
C ILE A 183 -14.47 -3.26 -2.51
N LEU A 184 -14.16 -2.08 -3.01
CA LEU A 184 -15.08 -1.16 -3.66
C LEU A 184 -14.52 -0.76 -5.01
N ILE A 185 -15.31 -0.88 -6.09
CA ILE A 185 -14.94 -0.42 -7.41
C ILE A 185 -15.83 0.75 -7.78
N GLU A 186 -15.22 1.84 -8.20
CA GLU A 186 -15.84 2.97 -8.89
C GLU A 186 -15.25 3.03 -10.30
N ALA A 187 -16.07 3.20 -11.33
CA ALA A 187 -15.61 3.16 -12.70
C ALA A 187 -16.32 4.22 -13.54
N GLU A 188 -15.64 4.71 -14.55
CA GLU A 188 -16.14 5.69 -15.50
C GLU A 188 -15.83 5.23 -16.93
N GLY A 189 -16.75 5.51 -17.87
CA GLY A 189 -16.62 5.13 -19.26
C GLY A 189 -17.97 5.00 -19.95
N GLU A 190 -17.94 4.66 -21.22
CA GLU A 190 -19.12 4.32 -21.99
C GLU A 190 -19.49 2.83 -21.82
N ILE A 191 -20.71 2.46 -22.24
CA ILE A 191 -21.23 1.09 -22.03
C ILE A 191 -20.27 0.01 -22.55
N ASP A 192 -19.64 0.25 -23.69
CA ASP A 192 -18.80 -0.72 -24.38
C ASP A 192 -17.29 -0.54 -24.10
N LEU A 193 -16.91 0.57 -23.48
CA LEU A 193 -15.50 0.88 -23.20
C LEU A 193 -15.34 1.59 -21.87
N LEU A 194 -14.65 0.92 -20.96
CA LEU A 194 -14.23 1.49 -19.68
C LEU A 194 -13.11 2.52 -19.91
N GLU A 195 -13.29 3.74 -19.39
CA GLU A 195 -12.24 4.75 -19.45
C GLU A 195 -11.20 4.49 -18.34
N TYR A 196 -11.67 4.33 -17.12
CA TYR A 196 -10.85 3.90 -15.97
C TYR A 196 -11.71 3.23 -14.90
N ALA A 197 -11.05 2.44 -14.05
CA ALA A 197 -11.61 1.97 -12.80
C ALA A 197 -10.69 2.33 -11.63
N ILE A 198 -11.32 2.63 -10.50
CA ILE A 198 -10.67 2.85 -9.21
C ILE A 198 -11.08 1.70 -8.31
N ILE A 199 -10.09 0.93 -7.87
CA ILE A 199 -10.29 -0.22 -6.99
C ILE A 199 -9.85 0.18 -5.59
N GLY A 200 -10.80 0.50 -4.72
CA GLY A 200 -10.58 0.76 -3.30
C GLY A 200 -10.53 -0.53 -2.51
N VAL A 201 -9.50 -0.70 -1.70
CA VAL A 201 -9.28 -1.90 -0.89
C VAL A 201 -8.96 -1.50 0.55
N GLY A 202 -9.69 -2.11 1.49
CA GLY A 202 -9.41 -2.02 2.91
C GLY A 202 -9.13 -3.40 3.48
N VAL A 203 -7.96 -3.59 4.10
CA VAL A 203 -7.59 -4.82 4.80
C VAL A 203 -7.29 -4.50 6.25
N ASN A 204 -7.95 -5.18 7.16
CA ASN A 204 -7.66 -5.10 8.59
C ASN A 204 -6.41 -5.94 8.88
N VAL A 205 -5.28 -5.27 9.12
CA VAL A 205 -3.99 -5.95 9.38
C VAL A 205 -3.67 -5.89 10.88
N ASN A 206 -3.20 -4.76 11.38
CA ASN A 206 -2.84 -4.56 12.79
C ASN A 206 -3.77 -3.57 13.51
N ASN A 207 -4.69 -2.93 12.77
CA ASN A 207 -5.60 -1.92 13.31
C ASN A 207 -6.61 -2.52 14.30
N PRO A 208 -7.08 -1.75 15.27
CA PRO A 208 -8.23 -2.12 16.08
C PRO A 208 -9.48 -2.24 15.18
N VAL A 209 -10.31 -3.21 15.47
CA VAL A 209 -11.54 -3.50 14.72
C VAL A 209 -12.70 -3.73 15.68
N PRO A 210 -13.95 -3.41 15.28
CA PRO A 210 -15.15 -3.70 16.05
C PRO A 210 -15.37 -5.22 16.19
N GLU A 211 -16.37 -5.63 16.98
CA GLU A 211 -16.59 -7.03 17.31
C GLU A 211 -17.04 -7.88 16.10
N GLU A 212 -17.78 -7.28 15.19
CA GLU A 212 -18.26 -7.89 13.94
C GLU A 212 -17.19 -8.04 12.85
N ALA A 213 -15.98 -7.48 13.09
CA ALA A 213 -14.84 -7.58 12.19
C ALA A 213 -13.66 -8.29 12.84
N THR A 214 -12.69 -8.68 12.02
CA THR A 214 -11.42 -9.22 12.48
C THR A 214 -10.23 -8.57 11.76
N SER A 215 -9.02 -8.84 12.25
CA SER A 215 -7.76 -8.38 11.67
C SER A 215 -6.74 -9.50 11.69
N LEU A 216 -5.71 -9.43 10.84
CA LEU A 216 -4.61 -10.41 10.82
C LEU A 216 -3.95 -10.52 12.20
N LYS A 217 -3.72 -9.39 12.88
CA LYS A 217 -3.17 -9.37 14.25
C LYS A 217 -4.04 -10.17 15.22
N ARG A 218 -5.38 -10.04 15.11
CA ARG A 218 -6.33 -10.77 15.96
C ARG A 218 -6.32 -12.28 15.68
N GLU A 219 -6.28 -12.66 14.40
CA GLU A 219 -6.30 -14.08 13.99
C GLU A 219 -4.97 -14.79 14.32
N LEU A 220 -3.84 -14.12 14.19
CA LEU A 220 -2.50 -14.69 14.38
C LEU A 220 -1.92 -14.47 15.78
N GLY A 221 -2.52 -13.60 16.60
CA GLY A 221 -2.02 -13.27 17.93
C GLY A 221 -0.73 -12.44 17.94
N LYS A 222 -0.29 -11.91 16.80
CA LYS A 222 0.95 -11.11 16.65
C LYS A 222 0.80 -10.03 15.60
N GLU A 223 1.64 -8.99 15.69
CA GLU A 223 1.71 -7.97 14.65
C GLU A 223 2.33 -8.51 13.37
N ILE A 224 1.79 -8.03 12.25
CA ILE A 224 2.25 -8.34 10.90
C ILE A 224 3.11 -7.19 10.39
N ASN A 225 4.20 -7.51 9.74
CA ASN A 225 5.00 -6.54 9.02
C ASN A 225 4.17 -5.97 7.84
N LEU A 226 3.65 -4.75 8.02
CA LEU A 226 2.75 -4.14 7.05
C LEU A 226 3.44 -3.88 5.69
N LEU A 227 4.75 -3.58 5.69
CA LEU A 227 5.53 -3.42 4.47
C LEU A 227 5.60 -4.71 3.67
N GLU A 228 5.99 -5.82 4.30
CA GLU A 228 6.10 -7.11 3.62
C GLU A 228 4.74 -7.61 3.14
N PHE A 229 3.70 -7.47 3.97
CA PHE A 229 2.33 -7.78 3.56
C PHE A 229 1.92 -7.00 2.31
N THR A 230 2.20 -5.68 2.29
CA THR A 230 1.86 -4.81 1.15
C THR A 230 2.65 -5.20 -0.10
N ARG A 231 3.95 -5.49 0.02
CA ARG A 231 4.80 -5.93 -1.11
C ARG A 231 4.22 -7.18 -1.78
N VAL A 232 3.97 -8.20 -0.99
CA VAL A 232 3.43 -9.47 -1.50
C VAL A 232 2.06 -9.27 -2.13
N LEU A 233 1.18 -8.50 -1.47
CA LEU A 233 -0.16 -8.23 -1.99
C LEU A 233 -0.12 -7.49 -3.32
N PHE A 234 0.67 -6.43 -3.46
CA PHE A 234 0.74 -5.65 -4.70
C PHE A 234 1.32 -6.45 -5.86
N LEU A 235 2.33 -7.29 -5.60
CA LEU A 235 2.88 -8.21 -6.61
C LEU A 235 1.83 -9.21 -7.10
N ARG A 236 1.03 -9.79 -6.20
CA ARG A 236 -0.03 -10.73 -6.55
C ARG A 236 -1.17 -10.06 -7.29
N ILE A 237 -1.61 -8.90 -6.81
CA ILE A 237 -2.64 -8.09 -7.50
C ILE A 237 -2.20 -7.83 -8.93
N ASN A 238 -0.97 -7.33 -9.14
CA ASN A 238 -0.45 -7.06 -10.47
C ASN A 238 -0.41 -8.32 -11.34
N HIS A 239 0.05 -9.45 -10.79
CA HIS A 239 0.07 -10.72 -11.50
C HIS A 239 -1.33 -11.21 -11.92
N HIS A 240 -2.31 -11.14 -11.02
CA HIS A 240 -3.68 -11.54 -11.32
C HIS A 240 -4.38 -10.60 -12.31
N LEU A 241 -4.15 -9.29 -12.17
CA LEU A 241 -4.70 -8.30 -13.12
C LEU A 241 -4.15 -8.52 -14.53
N LEU A 242 -2.84 -8.74 -14.68
CA LEU A 242 -2.23 -9.04 -15.99
C LEU A 242 -2.84 -10.27 -16.66
N LYS A 243 -3.23 -11.29 -15.90
CA LYS A 243 -3.88 -12.49 -16.44
C LYS A 243 -5.35 -12.30 -16.79
N THR A 244 -6.01 -11.33 -16.17
CA THR A 244 -7.48 -11.18 -16.27
C THR A 244 -7.88 -10.13 -17.29
N ILE A 245 -7.07 -9.11 -17.48
CA ILE A 245 -7.44 -7.90 -18.24
C ILE A 245 -6.48 -7.58 -19.41
N PHE A 246 -5.38 -8.27 -19.53
CA PHE A 246 -4.43 -8.18 -20.65
C PHE A 246 -4.17 -9.54 -21.27
#